data_35b6c7128541d3f4191dc0d172773305
#
_entry.id   35b6c7128541d3f4191dc0d172773305
#
_cell.length_a   1.000
_cell.length_b   1.000
_cell.length_c   1.000
_cell.angle_alpha   90.00
_cell.angle_beta   90.00
_cell.angle_gamma   90.00
#
_symmetry.space_group_name_H-M   'P 1'
#
loop_
_entity.id
_entity.type
_entity.pdbx_description
1 polymer ?
#
loop_
_entity_poly.entity_id
_entity_poly.type
_entity_poly.pdbx_seq_one_letter_code
_entity_poly.pdbx_strand_id
1 'polypeptide(L)' 'MPESAVTRWTFVWPTRKLVVEFDGWEFHRSRAAFEKDRRRDADLQLAGYVVLRITWRRLAEEPEVVIAQIATALAA' A
#
# COMPACT_ATOMS: atom_id res chain seq x y z
N MET A 1 20.40 -4.50 -11.55
CA MET A 1 19.83 -4.32 -11.22
C MET A 1 19.15 -4.35 -10.83
N PRO A 2 19.14 -4.37 -10.82
CA PRO A 2 18.37 -4.25 -10.36
C PRO A 2 17.73 -4.15 -10.00
N GLU A 3 17.91 -3.88 -9.99
CA GLU A 3 17.27 -3.56 -9.58
C GLU A 3 16.24 -3.71 -9.57
N SER A 4 16.27 -4.30 -10.38
CA SER A 4 14.98 -4.46 -10.26
C SER A 4 14.53 -4.69 -8.94
N ALA A 5 14.84 -4.05 -8.18
CA ALA A 5 14.52 -4.22 -6.84
C ALA A 5 13.03 -4.39 -6.64
N VAL A 6 12.68 -5.13 -5.69
CA VAL A 6 11.31 -5.25 -5.28
C VAL A 6 10.87 -3.91 -4.78
N THR A 7 9.79 -3.42 -5.33
CA THR A 7 9.35 -2.11 -4.98
C THR A 7 8.03 -2.10 -4.25
N ARG A 8 7.40 -3.24 -4.12
CA ARG A 8 6.10 -3.29 -3.44
C ARG A 8 6.04 -4.45 -2.48
N TRP A 9 5.56 -4.18 -1.28
CA TRP A 9 5.24 -5.18 -0.28
C TRP A 9 3.80 -4.98 0.13
N THR A 10 3.05 -6.05 0.28
CA THR A 10 1.65 -5.98 0.64
C THR A 10 1.42 -6.81 1.88
N PHE A 11 0.79 -6.20 2.88
CA PHE A 11 0.42 -6.88 4.11
C PHE A 11 -1.09 -6.84 4.23
N VAL A 12 -1.68 -7.96 4.57
CA VAL A 12 -3.13 -8.08 4.65
C VAL A 12 -3.52 -8.60 6.02
N TRP A 13 -4.50 -7.95 6.63
CA TRP A 13 -5.13 -8.42 7.87
C TRP A 13 -6.58 -8.70 7.55
N PRO A 14 -6.92 -9.93 7.15
CA PRO A 14 -8.28 -10.23 6.68
C PRO A 14 -9.35 -10.03 7.74
N THR A 15 -9.06 -10.36 8.99
CA THR A 15 -10.04 -10.19 10.05
C THR A 15 -10.33 -8.74 10.37
N ARG A 16 -9.39 -7.87 10.04
CA ARG A 16 -9.55 -6.43 10.24
C ARG A 16 -9.90 -5.72 8.94
N LYS A 17 -9.93 -6.46 7.84
CA LYS A 17 -10.22 -5.91 6.53
C LYS A 17 -9.28 -4.74 6.21
N LEU A 18 -8.01 -4.96 6.41
CA LEU A 18 -7.00 -3.93 6.18
C LEU A 18 -5.93 -4.45 5.24
N VAL A 19 -5.56 -3.62 4.27
CA VAL A 19 -4.44 -3.89 3.37
C VAL A 19 -3.49 -2.70 3.47
N VAL A 20 -2.22 -2.98 3.71
CA VAL A 20 -1.18 -1.94 3.72
C VAL A 20 -0.18 -2.27 2.64
N GLU A 21 0.04 -1.33 1.74
CA GLU A 21 0.96 -1.51 0.62
C GLU A 21 2.10 -0.52 0.73
N PHE A 22 3.32 -1.04 0.73
CA PHE A 22 4.51 -0.20 0.69
C PHE A 22 5.05 -0.24 -0.72
N ASP A 23 5.04 0.93 -1.38
CA ASP A 23 5.49 1.04 -2.77
C ASP A 23 6.81 1.75 -2.85
N GLY A 24 7.64 1.32 -3.79
CA GLY A 24 8.86 2.02 -4.08
C GLY A 24 8.61 3.12 -5.10
N TRP A 25 9.70 3.48 -5.76
CA TRP A 25 9.65 4.55 -6.73
C TRP A 25 9.01 4.05 -8.02
N GLU A 26 8.08 4.82 -8.52
CA GLU A 26 7.22 4.36 -9.60
C GLU A 26 7.44 5.05 -10.93
N PHE A 27 8.63 5.52 -11.23
CA PHE A 27 8.87 6.22 -12.44
C PHE A 27 8.36 5.55 -13.65
N HIS A 28 8.58 4.26 -13.78
CA HIS A 28 8.32 3.58 -15.05
C HIS A 28 7.06 2.72 -15.02
N ARG A 29 6.18 2.99 -14.09
CA ARG A 29 4.95 2.25 -14.04
C ARG A 29 4.13 2.57 -15.28
N SER A 30 3.69 1.56 -16.01
CA SER A 30 2.89 1.76 -17.20
C SER A 30 1.49 2.19 -16.80
N ARG A 31 0.81 2.81 -17.76
CA ARG A 31 -0.57 3.20 -17.56
C ARG A 31 -1.44 1.98 -17.27
N ALA A 32 -1.18 0.87 -17.98
CA ALA A 32 -1.96 -0.34 -17.77
C ALA A 32 -1.78 -0.87 -16.36
N ALA A 33 -0.56 -0.84 -15.83
CA ALA A 33 -0.30 -1.30 -14.47
C ALA A 33 -0.98 -0.39 -13.45
N PHE A 34 -0.97 0.92 -13.70
CA PHE A 34 -1.61 1.88 -12.82
C PHE A 34 -3.13 1.63 -12.78
N GLU A 35 -3.75 1.43 -13.94
CA GLU A 35 -5.18 1.18 -14.02
C GLU A 35 -5.55 -0.13 -13.34
N LYS A 36 -4.71 -1.14 -13.49
CA LYS A 36 -4.95 -2.43 -12.86
C LYS A 36 -4.93 -2.29 -11.34
N ASP A 37 -3.97 -1.53 -10.81
CA ASP A 37 -3.88 -1.31 -9.39
C ASP A 37 -5.11 -0.56 -8.87
N ARG A 38 -5.56 0.44 -9.62
CA ARG A 38 -6.74 1.21 -9.22
C ARG A 38 -7.98 0.34 -9.19
N ARG A 39 -8.10 -0.55 -10.15
CA ARG A 39 -9.22 -1.47 -10.20
C ARG A 39 -9.20 -2.42 -9.01
N ARG A 40 -8.04 -2.95 -8.70
CA ARG A 40 -7.90 -3.83 -7.55
C ARG A 40 -8.25 -3.12 -6.24
N ASP A 41 -7.78 -1.87 -6.09
CA ASP A 41 -8.09 -1.09 -4.90
C ASP A 41 -9.59 -0.86 -4.77
N ALA A 42 -10.26 -0.58 -5.89
CA ALA A 42 -11.70 -0.38 -5.87
C ALA A 42 -12.41 -1.65 -5.43
N ASP A 43 -11.98 -2.79 -5.95
CA ASP A 43 -12.59 -4.07 -5.58
C ASP A 43 -12.39 -4.35 -4.09
N LEU A 44 -11.21 -4.06 -3.57
CA LEU A 44 -10.95 -4.26 -2.15
C LEU A 44 -11.82 -3.35 -1.28
N GLN A 45 -11.97 -2.10 -1.71
CA GLN A 45 -12.79 -1.16 -0.96
C GLN A 45 -14.26 -1.57 -0.97
N LEU A 46 -14.74 -2.06 -2.10
CA LEU A 46 -16.11 -2.53 -2.18
C LEU A 46 -16.33 -3.77 -1.32
N ALA A 47 -15.27 -4.55 -1.10
CA ALA A 47 -15.33 -5.70 -0.21
C ALA A 47 -15.18 -5.31 1.26
N GLY A 48 -15.08 -4.02 1.54
CA GLY A 48 -15.03 -3.53 2.91
C GLY A 48 -13.63 -3.32 3.46
N TYR A 49 -12.61 -3.44 2.61
CA TYR A 49 -11.24 -3.25 3.08
C TYR A 49 -10.84 -1.79 3.08
N VAL A 50 -10.03 -1.43 4.05
CA VAL A 50 -9.30 -0.17 4.03
C VAL A 50 -7.96 -0.45 3.39
N VAL A 51 -7.57 0.35 2.42
CA VAL A 51 -6.30 0.18 1.73
C VAL A 51 -5.43 1.40 2.02
N LEU A 52 -4.29 1.16 2.65
CA LEU A 52 -3.32 2.22 2.93
C LEU A 52 -2.13 2.03 2.02
N ARG A 53 -1.82 3.04 1.22
CA ARG A 53 -0.65 3.04 0.37
C ARG A 53 0.38 3.95 0.96
N ILE A 54 1.56 3.41 1.21
CA ILE A 54 2.63 4.13 1.87
C ILE A 54 3.89 3.96 1.04
N THR A 55 4.56 5.05 0.75
CA THR A 55 5.83 4.96 0.02
C THR A 55 6.94 4.60 1.00
N TRP A 56 7.97 3.92 0.50
CA TRP A 56 9.13 3.64 1.32
C TRP A 56 9.76 4.93 1.83
N ARG A 57 9.71 5.96 1.01
CA ARG A 57 10.23 7.26 1.39
C ARG A 57 9.50 7.80 2.60
N ARG A 58 8.18 7.73 2.59
CA ARG A 58 7.39 8.22 3.70
C ARG A 58 7.65 7.42 4.96
N LEU A 59 7.81 6.11 4.82
CA LEU A 59 8.16 5.27 5.96
C LEU A 59 9.50 5.67 6.55
N ALA A 60 10.47 6.03 5.69
CA ALA A 60 11.79 6.43 6.15
C ALA A 60 11.77 7.81 6.81
N GLU A 61 10.95 8.73 6.28
CA GLU A 61 10.94 10.10 6.77
C GLU A 61 9.99 10.33 7.93
N GLU A 62 8.89 9.58 7.97
CA GLU A 62 7.87 9.77 8.99
C GLU A 62 7.41 8.44 9.56
N PRO A 63 8.32 7.64 10.10
CA PRO A 63 7.94 6.30 10.55
C PRO A 63 6.87 6.32 11.65
N GLU A 64 6.93 7.30 12.53
CA GLU A 64 5.98 7.35 13.63
C GLU A 64 4.57 7.65 13.14
N VAL A 65 4.46 8.53 12.14
CA VAL A 65 3.16 8.85 11.56
C VAL A 65 2.59 7.64 10.85
N VAL A 66 3.43 6.94 10.10
CA VAL A 66 3.01 5.75 9.36
C VAL A 66 2.53 4.68 10.32
N ILE A 67 3.30 4.42 11.37
CA ILE A 67 2.93 3.40 12.35
C ILE A 67 1.63 3.78 13.03
N ALA A 68 1.45 5.06 13.35
CA ALA A 68 0.23 5.53 13.98
C ALA A 68 -0.98 5.34 13.06
N GLN A 69 -0.82 5.57 11.77
CA GLN A 69 -1.91 5.36 10.83
C GLN A 69 -2.30 3.90 10.74
N ILE A 70 -1.31 3.02 10.68
CA ILE A 70 -1.60 1.58 10.63
C ILE A 70 -2.28 1.14 11.92
N ALA A 71 -1.77 1.60 13.05
CA ALA A 71 -2.36 1.24 14.34
C ALA A 71 -3.81 1.73 14.45
N THR A 72 -4.08 2.93 13.96
CA THR A 72 -5.44 3.47 13.96
C THR A 72 -6.36 2.61 13.10
N ALA A 73 -5.88 2.21 11.93
CA ALA A 73 -6.68 1.37 11.05
C ALA A 73 -6.96 0.00 11.66
N LEU A 74 -5.99 -0.56 12.38
CA LEU A 74 -6.16 -1.86 13.03
C LEU A 74 -7.11 -1.78 14.21
N ALA A 75 -7.20 -0.63 14.85
CA ALA A 75 -8.07 -0.47 16.01
C ALA A 75 -9.51 -0.16 15.62
N ALA A 76 -9.72 0.26 14.39
CA ALA A 76 -11.05 0.69 13.97
C ALA A 76 -12.06 -0.43 13.83
#